data_83c4d84bafb19d01a085a3a9b4406a23
#
_entry.id   83c4d84bafb19d01a085a3a9b4406a23
#
_cell.length_a   1.000
_cell.length_b   1.000
_cell.length_c   1.000
_cell.angle_alpha   90.00
_cell.angle_beta   90.00
_cell.angle_gamma   90.00
#
_symmetry.space_group_name_H-M   'P 1'
#
loop_
_entity.id
_entity.type
_entity.pdbx_description
1 polymer ?
#
loop_
_entity_poly.entity_id
_entity_poly.type
_entity_poly.pdbx_seq_one_letter_code
_entity_poly.pdbx_strand_id
1 'polypeptide(L)'
;MKFVFILGDAAVGKMTVGQELMKITDLRLFHNHMTIEPVIEIFGRYDGKTISEMREVIFRNFAASENYGMIFTYMMAFDQPSEWNYIEHVKKIFEPYGTEFYYVELIAPQDVRLARNVSENRLKNKPSKRDVETSNNRLLNDDKNYRCVSYEGEVPFENYLRIENSDKEPEEVAKFIKERFHL
;
A
#
# COMPACT_ATOMS: atom_id res chain seq x y z
N MET A 1 -9.53 17.23 0.71
CA MET A 1 -8.33 16.34 0.73
C MET A 1 -8.60 15.10 -0.10
N LYS A 2 -7.58 14.47 -0.70
CA LYS A 2 -7.72 13.19 -1.40
C LYS A 2 -6.92 12.09 -0.71
N PHE A 3 -7.47 10.88 -0.60
CA PHE A 3 -6.78 9.75 0.00
C PHE A 3 -6.80 8.55 -0.95
N VAL A 4 -5.64 8.10 -1.41
CA VAL A 4 -5.49 6.98 -2.34
C VAL A 4 -4.91 5.78 -1.60
N PHE A 5 -5.72 4.75 -1.41
CA PHE A 5 -5.23 3.43 -1.01
C PHE A 5 -4.63 2.71 -2.21
N ILE A 6 -3.38 2.26 -2.13
CA ILE A 6 -2.84 1.28 -3.08
C ILE A 6 -2.74 -0.06 -2.36
N LEU A 7 -3.63 -0.96 -2.73
CA LEU A 7 -3.82 -2.29 -2.14
C LEU A 7 -3.15 -3.37 -2.99
N GLY A 8 -3.01 -4.54 -2.43
CA GLY A 8 -2.52 -5.74 -3.13
C GLY A 8 -1.40 -6.44 -2.36
N ASP A 9 -0.91 -7.50 -2.94
CA ASP A 9 0.00 -8.45 -2.32
C ASP A 9 1.45 -7.92 -2.14
N ALA A 10 2.27 -8.69 -1.43
CA ALA A 10 3.70 -8.42 -1.29
C ALA A 10 4.38 -8.34 -2.67
N ALA A 11 5.29 -7.38 -2.83
CA ALA A 11 6.10 -7.16 -4.04
C ALA A 11 5.32 -6.88 -5.35
N VAL A 12 3.99 -6.64 -5.31
CA VAL A 12 3.18 -6.32 -6.50
C VAL A 12 3.50 -4.96 -7.15
N GLY A 13 4.28 -4.08 -6.47
CA GLY A 13 4.69 -2.78 -7.03
C GLY A 13 4.07 -1.55 -6.35
N LYS A 14 3.26 -1.70 -5.30
CA LYS A 14 2.54 -0.60 -4.62
C LYS A 14 3.40 0.63 -4.30
N MET A 15 4.59 0.41 -3.72
CA MET A 15 5.48 1.50 -3.35
C MET A 15 6.00 2.24 -4.59
N THR A 16 6.46 1.51 -5.61
CA THR A 16 7.02 2.09 -6.84
C THR A 16 5.96 2.88 -7.61
N VAL A 17 4.76 2.31 -7.79
CA VAL A 17 3.63 3.04 -8.38
C VAL A 17 3.26 4.27 -7.55
N GLY A 18 3.26 4.16 -6.22
CA GLY A 18 3.03 5.31 -5.33
C GLY A 18 4.10 6.39 -5.47
N GLN A 19 5.36 6.02 -5.65
CA GLN A 19 6.47 6.96 -5.92
C GLN A 19 6.27 7.70 -7.25
N GLU A 20 5.88 6.99 -8.31
CA GLU A 20 5.61 7.61 -9.61
C GLU A 20 4.35 8.48 -9.58
N LEU A 21 3.29 8.06 -8.89
CA LEU A 21 2.08 8.86 -8.74
C LEU A 21 2.35 10.17 -7.97
N MET A 22 3.19 10.11 -6.92
CA MET A 22 3.63 11.30 -6.18
C MET A 22 4.40 12.31 -7.06
N LYS A 23 5.15 11.86 -8.07
CA LYS A 23 5.89 12.76 -8.98
C LYS A 23 4.99 13.58 -9.89
N ILE A 24 3.80 13.07 -10.20
CA ILE A 24 2.87 13.67 -11.17
C ILE A 24 1.62 14.26 -10.53
N THR A 25 1.51 14.22 -9.19
CA THR A 25 0.40 14.79 -8.41
C THR A 25 0.93 15.53 -7.18
N ASP A 26 0.06 16.27 -6.48
CA ASP A 26 0.38 16.91 -5.20
C ASP A 26 0.18 15.98 -3.98
N LEU A 27 -0.08 14.69 -4.22
CA LEU A 27 -0.22 13.67 -3.19
C LEU A 27 1.12 13.36 -2.52
N ARG A 28 1.09 13.00 -1.24
CA ARG A 28 2.26 12.56 -0.47
C ARG A 28 2.22 11.05 -0.25
N LEU A 29 3.31 10.37 -0.58
CA LEU A 29 3.41 8.93 -0.39
C LEU A 29 3.74 8.59 1.07
N PHE A 30 2.87 7.80 1.68
CA PHE A 30 3.10 7.10 2.93
C PHE A 30 3.05 5.59 2.67
N HIS A 31 4.17 4.97 2.31
CA HIS A 31 4.20 3.52 2.16
C HIS A 31 4.39 2.83 3.51
N ASN A 32 3.75 1.68 3.69
CA ASN A 32 3.65 0.99 4.98
C ASN A 32 5.00 0.69 5.67
N HIS A 33 6.09 0.53 4.92
CA HIS A 33 7.42 0.32 5.48
C HIS A 33 8.03 1.58 6.12
N MET A 34 7.48 2.78 5.89
CA MET A 34 7.95 3.98 6.58
C MET A 34 7.73 3.94 8.09
N THR A 35 6.86 3.07 8.58
CA THR A 35 6.69 2.79 10.01
C THR A 35 7.25 1.44 10.43
N ILE A 36 7.31 0.48 9.53
CA ILE A 36 7.82 -0.86 9.83
C ILE A 36 9.33 -0.87 10.03
N GLU A 37 10.09 -0.23 9.13
CA GLU A 37 11.56 -0.27 9.17
C GLU A 37 12.15 0.34 10.46
N PRO A 38 11.76 1.56 10.89
CA PRO A 38 12.30 2.11 12.14
C PRO A 38 11.91 1.29 13.37
N VAL A 39 10.72 0.68 13.39
CA VAL A 39 10.34 -0.20 14.50
C VAL A 39 11.19 -1.45 14.53
N ILE A 40 11.45 -2.09 13.39
CA ILE A 40 12.34 -3.25 13.34
C ILE A 40 13.75 -2.88 13.75
N GLU A 41 14.27 -1.73 13.32
CA GLU A 41 15.60 -1.26 13.67
C GLU A 41 15.75 -1.01 15.18
N ILE A 42 14.77 -0.34 15.80
CA ILE A 42 14.82 0.01 17.22
C ILE A 42 14.55 -1.21 18.12
N PHE A 43 13.57 -2.05 17.77
CA PHE A 43 13.12 -3.17 18.60
C PHE A 43 13.84 -4.50 18.29
N GLY A 44 14.61 -4.58 17.19
CA GLY A 44 15.19 -5.82 16.67
C GLY A 44 14.15 -6.82 16.14
N ARG A 45 12.88 -6.42 16.05
CA ARG A 45 11.75 -7.28 15.62
C ARG A 45 10.59 -6.46 15.12
N TYR A 46 9.68 -7.09 14.40
CA TYR A 46 8.37 -6.52 14.07
C TYR A 46 7.50 -6.38 15.32
N ASP A 47 6.98 -5.19 15.57
CA ASP A 47 6.02 -4.90 16.63
C ASP A 47 4.79 -4.18 16.06
N GLY A 48 3.73 -4.98 15.83
CA GLY A 48 2.52 -4.51 15.16
C GLY A 48 1.78 -3.42 15.93
N LYS A 49 1.83 -3.45 17.29
CA LYS A 49 1.21 -2.43 18.13
C LYS A 49 1.86 -1.08 17.91
N THR A 50 3.18 -0.99 18.06
CA THR A 50 3.92 0.25 17.87
C THR A 50 3.77 0.79 16.44
N ILE A 51 3.82 -0.08 15.43
CA ILE A 51 3.60 0.31 14.03
C ILE A 51 2.20 0.93 13.84
N SER A 52 1.18 0.33 14.44
CA SER A 52 -0.20 0.83 14.36
C SER A 52 -0.36 2.18 15.05
N GLU A 53 0.21 2.36 16.23
CA GLU A 53 0.20 3.61 16.98
C GLU A 53 0.92 4.74 16.21
N MET A 54 2.08 4.45 15.61
CA MET A 54 2.79 5.41 14.75
C MET A 54 1.96 5.83 13.55
N ARG A 55 1.29 4.89 12.88
CA ARG A 55 0.39 5.21 11.75
C ARG A 55 -0.78 6.06 12.19
N GLU A 56 -1.39 5.74 13.32
CA GLU A 56 -2.51 6.51 13.89
C GLU A 56 -2.12 7.98 14.10
N VAL A 57 -0.95 8.22 14.71
CA VAL A 57 -0.43 9.58 14.91
C VAL A 57 -0.23 10.31 13.58
N ILE A 58 0.36 9.64 12.58
CA ILE A 58 0.59 10.22 11.25
C ILE A 58 -0.74 10.53 10.57
N PHE A 59 -1.69 9.60 10.54
CA PHE A 59 -2.99 9.78 9.91
C PHE A 59 -3.77 10.94 10.51
N ARG A 60 -3.88 11.02 11.85
CA ARG A 60 -4.60 12.09 12.53
C ARG A 60 -4.00 13.46 12.25
N ASN A 61 -2.68 13.60 12.34
CA ASN A 61 -2.02 14.87 12.08
C ASN A 61 -2.06 15.24 10.59
N PHE A 62 -1.95 14.27 9.70
CA PHE A 62 -2.05 14.53 8.26
C PHE A 62 -3.48 14.94 7.87
N ALA A 63 -4.50 14.26 8.40
CA ALA A 63 -5.89 14.59 8.15
C ALA A 63 -6.25 16.04 8.56
N ALA A 64 -5.64 16.53 9.65
CA ALA A 64 -5.83 17.89 10.14
C ALA A 64 -4.93 18.95 9.43
N SER A 65 -4.10 18.53 8.47
CA SER A 65 -3.18 19.43 7.76
C SER A 65 -3.81 20.03 6.49
N GLU A 66 -3.12 21.00 5.90
CA GLU A 66 -3.50 21.62 4.62
C GLU A 66 -2.95 20.86 3.40
N ASN A 67 -2.43 19.63 3.58
CA ASN A 67 -1.93 18.84 2.47
C ASN A 67 -3.06 18.48 1.49
N TYR A 68 -2.71 18.45 0.20
CA TYR A 68 -3.66 18.06 -0.86
C TYR A 68 -4.19 16.64 -0.68
N GLY A 69 -3.31 15.69 -0.35
CA GLY A 69 -3.74 14.32 -0.10
C GLY A 69 -2.60 13.34 0.14
N MET A 70 -2.99 12.10 0.47
CA MET A 70 -2.08 11.01 0.82
C MET A 70 -2.27 9.81 -0.11
N ILE A 71 -1.16 9.17 -0.47
CA ILE A 71 -1.11 7.81 -1.02
C ILE A 71 -0.68 6.89 0.11
N PHE A 72 -1.51 5.94 0.49
CA PHE A 72 -1.14 4.93 1.49
C PHE A 72 -1.07 3.54 0.87
N THR A 73 0.07 2.86 1.01
CA THR A 73 0.22 1.49 0.49
C THR A 73 -0.07 0.47 1.57
N TYR A 74 -0.93 -0.48 1.29
CA TYR A 74 -1.33 -1.50 2.23
C TYR A 74 -1.38 -2.89 1.59
N MET A 75 -0.92 -3.91 2.31
CA MET A 75 -1.12 -5.31 1.93
C MET A 75 -2.41 -5.76 2.60
N MET A 76 -3.47 -5.91 1.81
CA MET A 76 -4.79 -6.27 2.30
C MET A 76 -5.08 -7.74 1.98
N ALA A 77 -5.38 -8.52 3.00
CA ALA A 77 -5.92 -9.85 2.86
C ALA A 77 -7.46 -9.77 2.83
N PHE A 78 -8.05 -9.96 1.66
CA PHE A 78 -9.50 -9.78 1.46
C PHE A 78 -10.36 -10.84 2.19
N ASP A 79 -9.77 -11.96 2.59
CA ASP A 79 -10.39 -13.02 3.40
C ASP A 79 -10.32 -12.77 4.90
N GLN A 80 -9.75 -11.63 5.35
CA GLN A 80 -9.62 -11.30 6.75
C GLN A 80 -10.51 -10.12 7.14
N PRO A 81 -11.53 -10.29 7.98
CA PRO A 81 -12.42 -9.19 8.42
C PRO A 81 -11.66 -8.03 9.09
N SER A 82 -10.55 -8.32 9.78
CA SER A 82 -9.71 -7.31 10.43
C SER A 82 -9.11 -6.31 9.44
N GLU A 83 -8.82 -6.73 8.20
CA GLU A 83 -8.26 -5.88 7.16
C GLU A 83 -9.30 -4.87 6.64
N TRP A 84 -10.54 -5.31 6.46
CA TRP A 84 -11.67 -4.45 6.13
C TRP A 84 -11.93 -3.42 7.23
N ASN A 85 -11.93 -3.88 8.48
CA ASN A 85 -12.08 -3.01 9.65
C ASN A 85 -10.97 -1.95 9.73
N TYR A 86 -9.75 -2.32 9.34
CA TYR A 86 -8.62 -1.37 9.32
C TYR A 86 -8.82 -0.28 8.24
N ILE A 87 -9.26 -0.64 7.03
CA ILE A 87 -9.59 0.35 5.99
C ILE A 87 -10.67 1.32 6.49
N GLU A 88 -11.76 0.79 7.07
CA GLU A 88 -12.84 1.62 7.63
C GLU A 88 -12.36 2.49 8.81
N HIS A 89 -11.46 1.98 9.64
CA HIS A 89 -10.85 2.78 10.71
C HIS A 89 -10.07 3.96 10.16
N VAL A 90 -9.20 3.74 9.16
CA VAL A 90 -8.45 4.82 8.50
C VAL A 90 -9.38 5.83 7.86
N LYS A 91 -10.44 5.39 7.16
CA LYS A 91 -11.46 6.29 6.59
C LYS A 91 -12.04 7.22 7.65
N LYS A 92 -12.49 6.67 8.78
CA LYS A 92 -13.09 7.45 9.89
C LYS A 92 -12.18 8.56 10.42
N ILE A 93 -10.86 8.43 10.32
CA ILE A 93 -9.92 9.48 10.71
C ILE A 93 -10.00 10.68 9.75
N PHE A 94 -10.19 10.42 8.46
CA PHE A 94 -10.14 11.43 7.40
C PHE A 94 -11.52 11.99 7.01
N GLU A 95 -12.60 11.24 7.21
CA GLU A 95 -13.99 11.65 6.87
C GLU A 95 -14.39 13.02 7.44
N PRO A 96 -14.06 13.39 8.70
CA PRO A 96 -14.40 14.70 9.26
C PRO A 96 -13.80 15.89 8.51
N TYR A 97 -12.79 15.65 7.69
CA TYR A 97 -12.09 16.66 6.90
C TYR A 97 -12.55 16.73 5.44
N GLY A 98 -13.67 16.10 5.10
CA GLY A 98 -14.24 16.09 3.75
C GLY A 98 -13.33 15.38 2.73
N THR A 99 -12.66 14.31 3.14
CA THR A 99 -11.71 13.58 2.31
C THR A 99 -12.44 12.69 1.30
N GLU A 100 -11.99 12.74 0.05
CA GLU A 100 -12.40 11.82 -1.01
C GLU A 100 -11.46 10.60 -1.02
N PHE A 101 -12.04 9.40 -1.05
CA PHE A 101 -11.28 8.14 -1.02
C PHE A 101 -11.26 7.45 -2.37
N TYR A 102 -10.08 6.95 -2.74
CA TYR A 102 -9.82 6.20 -3.96
C TYR A 102 -9.07 4.91 -3.62
N TYR A 103 -9.42 3.82 -4.29
CA TYR A 103 -8.87 2.49 -4.01
C TYR A 103 -8.30 1.89 -5.28
N VAL A 104 -7.03 1.60 -5.27
CA VAL A 104 -6.30 0.96 -6.37
C VAL A 104 -5.81 -0.39 -5.90
N GLU A 105 -6.31 -1.46 -6.47
CA GLU A 105 -5.77 -2.79 -6.28
C GLU A 105 -4.80 -3.13 -7.40
N LEU A 106 -3.55 -3.41 -7.05
CA LEU A 106 -2.55 -3.92 -7.98
C LEU A 106 -2.45 -5.43 -7.83
N ILE A 107 -2.49 -6.13 -8.96
CA ILE A 107 -2.34 -7.58 -9.01
C ILE A 107 -1.21 -7.97 -9.97
N ALA A 108 -0.48 -9.02 -9.62
CA ALA A 108 0.51 -9.68 -10.47
C ALA A 108 0.70 -11.13 -10.03
N PRO A 109 1.04 -12.05 -10.93
CA PRO A 109 1.37 -13.42 -10.60
C PRO A 109 2.54 -13.54 -9.62
N GLN A 110 2.63 -14.69 -8.94
CA GLN A 110 3.62 -14.92 -7.89
C GLN A 110 5.06 -14.86 -8.42
N ASP A 111 5.33 -15.40 -9.60
CA ASP A 111 6.65 -15.39 -10.24
C ASP A 111 7.13 -13.97 -10.55
N VAL A 112 6.24 -13.10 -11.06
CA VAL A 112 6.50 -11.67 -11.27
C VAL A 112 6.80 -10.97 -9.94
N ARG A 113 6.04 -11.28 -8.89
CA ARG A 113 6.25 -10.70 -7.56
C ARG A 113 7.56 -11.17 -6.93
N LEU A 114 7.96 -12.44 -7.10
CA LEU A 114 9.25 -12.96 -6.67
C LEU A 114 10.41 -12.26 -7.40
N ALA A 115 10.30 -12.06 -8.72
CA ALA A 115 11.29 -11.30 -9.49
C ALA A 115 11.41 -9.85 -8.99
N ARG A 116 10.29 -9.19 -8.70
CA ARG A 116 10.26 -7.81 -8.15
C ARG A 116 10.73 -7.73 -6.70
N ASN A 117 10.67 -8.84 -5.94
CA ASN A 117 11.05 -8.86 -4.53
C ASN A 117 12.54 -8.57 -4.29
N VAL A 118 13.38 -8.79 -5.30
CA VAL A 118 14.83 -8.53 -5.26
C VAL A 118 15.25 -7.22 -5.95
N SER A 119 14.29 -6.39 -6.36
CA SER A 119 14.59 -5.14 -7.06
C SER A 119 15.37 -4.14 -6.20
N GLU A 120 16.28 -3.39 -6.80
CA GLU A 120 17.11 -2.40 -6.13
C GLU A 120 16.27 -1.37 -5.36
N ASN A 121 15.25 -0.80 -6.01
CA ASN A 121 14.35 0.16 -5.37
C ASN A 121 13.70 -0.40 -4.10
N ARG A 122 13.28 -1.68 -4.13
CA ARG A 122 12.70 -2.34 -2.95
C ARG A 122 13.72 -2.52 -1.83
N LEU A 123 14.89 -3.04 -2.13
CA LEU A 123 15.94 -3.32 -1.13
C LEU A 123 16.52 -2.03 -0.54
N LYS A 124 16.56 -0.94 -1.30
CA LYS A 124 16.95 0.38 -0.83
C LYS A 124 15.95 0.94 0.19
N ASN A 125 14.65 0.86 -0.09
CA ASN A 125 13.60 1.46 0.72
C ASN A 125 13.06 0.54 1.84
N LYS A 126 13.44 -0.75 1.83
CA LYS A 126 12.98 -1.76 2.81
C LYS A 126 14.16 -2.61 3.28
N PRO A 127 15.03 -2.08 4.17
CA PRO A 127 16.19 -2.80 4.70
C PRO A 127 15.86 -4.18 5.26
N SER A 128 14.70 -4.35 5.91
CA SER A 128 14.22 -5.65 6.42
C SER A 128 13.99 -6.72 5.34
N LYS A 129 14.06 -6.35 4.05
CA LYS A 129 13.88 -7.25 2.89
C LYS A 129 15.20 -7.64 2.21
N ARG A 130 16.35 -7.17 2.72
CA ARG A 130 17.67 -7.45 2.15
C ARG A 130 18.11 -8.90 2.33
N ASP A 131 17.63 -9.59 3.36
CA ASP A 131 17.66 -11.04 3.42
C ASP A 131 16.60 -11.58 2.43
N VAL A 132 17.08 -11.82 1.20
CA VAL A 132 16.22 -12.18 0.07
C VAL A 132 15.59 -13.55 0.27
N GLU A 133 16.30 -14.51 0.85
CA GLU A 133 15.78 -15.85 1.12
C GLU A 133 14.61 -15.78 2.10
N THR A 134 14.81 -15.14 3.25
CA THR A 134 13.76 -14.93 4.25
C THR A 134 12.58 -14.14 3.66
N SER A 135 12.86 -13.10 2.84
CA SER A 135 11.83 -12.29 2.21
C SER A 135 10.98 -13.08 1.20
N ASN A 136 11.61 -13.95 0.38
CA ASN A 136 10.93 -14.84 -0.55
C ASN A 136 10.10 -15.89 0.19
N ASN A 137 10.67 -16.54 1.20
CA ASN A 137 9.96 -17.53 2.01
C ASN A 137 8.73 -16.93 2.68
N ARG A 138 8.83 -15.68 3.16
CA ARG A 138 7.68 -14.96 3.73
C ARG A 138 6.61 -14.68 2.67
N LEU A 139 6.97 -14.22 1.48
CA LEU A 139 6.03 -14.00 0.38
C LEU A 139 5.27 -15.27 0.03
N LEU A 140 5.99 -16.39 -0.14
CA LEU A 140 5.41 -17.69 -0.44
C LEU A 140 4.49 -18.22 0.68
N ASN A 141 4.83 -17.93 1.93
CA ASN A 141 4.02 -18.30 3.08
C ASN A 141 2.76 -17.43 3.19
N ASP A 142 2.89 -16.13 2.94
CA ASP A 142 1.75 -15.21 2.95
C ASP A 142 0.73 -15.61 1.86
N ASP A 143 1.18 -15.98 0.65
CA ASP A 143 0.33 -16.49 -0.43
C ASP A 143 -0.45 -17.77 -0.08
N LYS A 144 0.09 -18.61 0.79
CA LYS A 144 -0.59 -19.84 1.24
C LYS A 144 -1.64 -19.58 2.30
N ASN A 145 -1.47 -18.53 3.10
CA ASN A 145 -2.28 -18.28 4.28
C ASN A 145 -3.30 -17.16 4.09
N TYR A 146 -3.11 -16.29 3.10
CA TYR A 146 -3.93 -15.10 2.90
C TYR A 146 -4.28 -14.90 1.43
N ARG A 147 -5.50 -14.48 1.18
CA ARG A 147 -5.94 -14.09 -0.15
C ARG A 147 -5.81 -12.57 -0.31
N CYS A 148 -4.73 -12.13 -0.95
CA CYS A 148 -4.45 -10.70 -1.19
C CYS A 148 -4.91 -10.20 -2.57
N VAL A 149 -5.74 -10.99 -3.28
CA VAL A 149 -6.40 -10.64 -4.54
C VAL A 149 -7.91 -10.74 -4.33
N SER A 150 -8.64 -9.67 -4.63
CA SER A 150 -10.09 -9.65 -4.49
C SER A 150 -10.79 -10.56 -5.50
N TYR A 151 -11.97 -11.06 -5.17
CA TYR A 151 -12.88 -11.62 -6.15
C TYR A 151 -13.56 -10.51 -6.96
N GLU A 152 -14.10 -10.85 -8.11
CA GLU A 152 -14.90 -9.92 -8.91
C GLU A 152 -16.13 -9.46 -8.12
N GLY A 153 -16.34 -8.14 -8.03
CA GLY A 153 -17.46 -7.56 -7.28
C GLY A 153 -17.34 -7.60 -5.75
N GLU A 154 -16.22 -8.09 -5.19
CA GLU A 154 -16.04 -8.18 -3.74
C GLU A 154 -15.79 -6.81 -3.07
N VAL A 155 -15.13 -5.89 -3.78
CA VAL A 155 -14.77 -4.58 -3.22
C VAL A 155 -15.94 -3.60 -3.38
N PRO A 156 -16.54 -3.12 -2.26
CA PRO A 156 -17.78 -2.35 -2.31
C PRO A 156 -17.57 -0.84 -2.50
N PHE A 157 -16.35 -0.40 -2.82
CA PHE A 157 -16.01 1.02 -2.89
C PHE A 157 -16.30 1.61 -4.27
N GLU A 158 -16.93 2.79 -4.31
CA GLU A 158 -17.31 3.46 -5.56
C GLU A 158 -16.10 3.84 -6.43
N ASN A 159 -15.06 4.42 -5.81
CA ASN A 159 -13.83 4.82 -6.51
C ASN A 159 -12.78 3.70 -6.47
N TYR A 160 -13.16 2.53 -6.93
CA TYR A 160 -12.28 1.37 -6.99
C TYR A 160 -11.76 1.10 -8.40
N LEU A 161 -10.49 0.74 -8.48
CA LEU A 161 -9.79 0.41 -9.72
C LEU A 161 -8.88 -0.79 -9.49
N ARG A 162 -9.08 -1.86 -10.23
CA ARG A 162 -8.22 -3.05 -10.22
C ARG A 162 -7.33 -3.06 -11.46
N ILE A 163 -6.03 -3.20 -11.25
CA ILE A 163 -5.02 -3.16 -12.32
C ILE A 163 -4.14 -4.40 -12.23
N GLU A 164 -4.17 -5.20 -13.27
CA GLU A 164 -3.12 -6.19 -13.54
C GLU A 164 -1.91 -5.44 -14.12
N ASN A 165 -0.75 -5.51 -13.43
CA ASN A 165 0.40 -4.66 -13.74
C ASN A 165 1.68 -5.44 -14.04
N SER A 166 1.58 -6.72 -14.44
CA SER A 166 2.76 -7.57 -14.71
C SER A 166 3.68 -6.97 -15.77
N ASP A 167 3.09 -6.53 -16.86
CA ASP A 167 3.78 -6.04 -18.07
C ASP A 167 3.68 -4.51 -18.22
N LYS A 168 3.41 -3.80 -17.13
CA LYS A 168 3.26 -2.34 -17.15
C LYS A 168 4.38 -1.67 -16.37
N GLU A 169 4.92 -0.61 -16.93
CA GLU A 169 5.86 0.24 -16.21
C GLU A 169 5.12 1.03 -15.11
N PRO A 170 5.76 1.26 -13.95
CA PRO A 170 5.13 1.96 -12.83
C PRO A 170 4.62 3.36 -13.18
N GLU A 171 5.30 4.06 -14.09
CA GLU A 171 4.93 5.37 -14.61
C GLU A 171 3.63 5.33 -15.40
N GLU A 172 3.43 4.31 -16.21
CA GLU A 172 2.20 4.10 -16.99
C GLU A 172 1.02 3.83 -16.05
N VAL A 173 1.24 2.98 -15.04
CA VAL A 173 0.22 2.68 -14.03
C VAL A 173 -0.14 3.95 -13.24
N ALA A 174 0.85 4.73 -12.83
CA ALA A 174 0.62 5.98 -12.10
C ALA A 174 -0.16 7.00 -12.95
N LYS A 175 0.20 7.15 -14.22
CA LYS A 175 -0.51 8.02 -15.16
C LYS A 175 -1.96 7.60 -15.34
N PHE A 176 -2.21 6.30 -15.51
CA PHE A 176 -3.56 5.76 -15.64
C PHE A 176 -4.41 6.00 -14.38
N ILE A 177 -3.83 5.82 -13.17
CA ILE A 177 -4.51 6.13 -11.92
C ILE A 177 -4.87 7.62 -11.84
N LYS A 178 -3.92 8.51 -12.16
CA LYS A 178 -4.15 9.96 -12.16
C LYS A 178 -5.28 10.35 -13.10
N GLU A 179 -5.26 9.87 -14.34
CA GLU A 179 -6.28 10.17 -15.35
C GLU A 179 -7.66 9.62 -14.94
N ARG A 180 -7.70 8.39 -14.43
CA ARG A 180 -8.95 7.70 -14.02
C ARG A 180 -9.67 8.41 -12.88
N PHE A 181 -8.93 8.98 -11.93
CA PHE A 181 -9.48 9.61 -10.74
C PHE A 181 -9.35 11.14 -10.72
N HIS A 182 -8.83 11.74 -11.77
CA HIS A 182 -8.62 13.20 -11.87
C HIS A 182 -7.85 13.77 -10.66
N LEU A 183 -6.71 13.11 -10.35
CA LEU A 183 -5.83 13.45 -9.21
C LEU A 183 -4.87 14.59 -9.56
#